data_8b4440f3f5a90ff9a96e155c64feccc0
#
_entry.id   8b4440f3f5a90ff9a96e155c64feccc0
#
_cell.length_a   1.000
_cell.length_b   1.000
_cell.length_c   1.000
_cell.angle_alpha   90.00
_cell.angle_beta   90.00
_cell.angle_gamma   90.00
#
_symmetry.space_group_name_H-M   'P 1'
#
loop_
_entity.id
_entity.type
_entity.pdbx_description
1 polymer ?
#
loop_
_entity_poly.entity_id
_entity_poly.type
_entity_poly.pdbx_seq_one_letter_code
_entity_poly.pdbx_strand_id
1 'polypeptide(L)'
;MTAPAIPTWYAGLAKPAFNPPNWIFGPVWTLLYTMMAVAAWRVHVRTDVGELTGRIAGGPSNRTALTWWWVQLALNAAWSVIFFWLHAIGWALADIAVLLLAIAMTTYLFWRVSRLAGALLVPYLAWVGFATALNFGIWRLN
;
A
#
# COMPACT_ATOMS: atom_id res chain seq x y z
N MET A 1 0.76 -13.12 6.94
CA MET A 1 1.87 -13.24 5.98
C MET A 1 3.18 -12.71 6.53
N THR A 2 3.22 -11.53 7.10
CA THR A 2 4.42 -10.97 7.73
C THR A 2 4.60 -11.36 9.18
N ALA A 3 3.52 -11.58 9.92
CA ALA A 3 3.55 -11.86 11.36
C ALA A 3 4.42 -13.05 11.79
N PRO A 4 4.44 -14.18 11.05
CA PRO A 4 5.28 -15.31 11.47
C PRO A 4 6.79 -15.02 11.45
N ALA A 5 7.25 -14.09 10.62
CA ALA A 5 8.67 -13.75 10.52
C ALA A 5 9.12 -12.68 11.52
N ILE A 6 8.17 -11.88 12.05
CA ILE A 6 8.49 -10.77 12.93
C ILE A 6 9.18 -11.21 14.23
N PRO A 7 8.68 -12.24 14.97
CA PRO A 7 9.31 -12.61 16.24
C PRO A 7 10.70 -13.22 16.12
N THR A 8 11.07 -13.74 14.94
CA THR A 8 12.34 -14.41 14.75
C THR A 8 13.35 -13.53 14.03
N TRP A 9 13.27 -13.46 12.70
CA TRP A 9 14.23 -12.74 11.89
C TRP A 9 14.20 -11.24 12.11
N TYR A 10 13.00 -10.65 12.08
CA TYR A 10 12.85 -9.19 12.18
C TYR A 10 13.33 -8.65 13.53
N ALA A 11 13.06 -9.39 14.61
CA ALA A 11 13.49 -8.99 15.94
C ALA A 11 15.01 -8.95 16.09
N GLY A 12 15.73 -9.76 15.31
CA GLY A 12 17.19 -9.81 15.32
C GLY A 12 17.87 -8.73 14.50
N LEU A 13 17.13 -7.97 13.71
CA LEU A 13 17.71 -6.90 12.88
C LEU A 13 18.02 -5.66 13.71
N ALA A 14 19.09 -4.95 13.33
CA ALA A 14 19.31 -3.59 13.81
C ALA A 14 18.28 -2.67 13.17
N LYS A 15 17.58 -1.88 13.99
CA LYS A 15 16.47 -1.03 13.57
C LYS A 15 16.70 0.42 13.95
N PRO A 16 16.19 1.38 13.16
CA PRO A 16 16.29 2.80 13.55
C PRO A 16 15.48 3.09 14.81
N ALA A 17 15.81 4.19 15.48
CA ALA A 17 15.18 4.57 16.74
C ALA A 17 13.67 4.80 16.62
N PHE A 18 13.16 5.15 15.43
CA PHE A 18 11.74 5.38 15.21
C PHE A 18 10.95 4.09 14.89
N ASN A 19 11.59 2.92 14.99
CA ASN A 19 10.92 1.65 14.72
C ASN A 19 9.78 1.43 15.73
N PRO A 20 8.53 1.21 15.26
CA PRO A 20 7.40 1.00 16.16
C PRO A 20 7.43 -0.38 16.81
N PRO A 21 6.68 -0.59 17.92
CA PRO A 21 6.54 -1.93 18.49
C PRO A 21 5.96 -2.93 17.48
N ASN A 22 6.41 -4.19 17.56
CA ASN A 22 5.98 -5.22 16.60
C ASN A 22 4.46 -5.45 16.60
N TRP A 23 3.81 -5.32 17.76
CA TRP A 23 2.38 -5.56 17.86
C TRP A 23 1.52 -4.59 17.05
N ILE A 24 2.05 -3.42 16.71
CA ILE A 24 1.29 -2.39 15.98
C ILE A 24 1.05 -2.77 14.52
N PHE A 25 1.91 -3.62 13.93
CA PHE A 25 1.83 -3.94 12.51
C PHE A 25 0.54 -4.68 12.14
N GLY A 26 0.10 -5.64 12.97
CA GLY A 26 -1.12 -6.40 12.70
C GLY A 26 -2.37 -5.52 12.63
N PRO A 27 -2.69 -4.77 13.71
CA PRO A 27 -3.86 -3.90 13.69
C PRO A 27 -3.81 -2.82 12.61
N VAL A 28 -2.65 -2.22 12.37
CA VAL A 28 -2.50 -1.17 11.35
C VAL A 28 -2.76 -1.75 9.96
N TRP A 29 -2.16 -2.88 9.62
CA TRP A 29 -2.35 -3.49 8.30
C TRP A 29 -3.78 -3.94 8.09
N THR A 30 -4.45 -4.50 9.12
CA THR A 30 -5.86 -4.88 9.05
C THR A 30 -6.73 -3.67 8.73
N LEU A 31 -6.50 -2.56 9.42
CA LEU A 31 -7.24 -1.32 9.18
C LEU A 31 -6.99 -0.80 7.77
N LEU A 32 -5.73 -0.76 7.32
CA LEU A 32 -5.37 -0.26 6.01
C LEU A 32 -5.96 -1.10 4.87
N TYR A 33 -5.92 -2.43 5.00
CA TYR A 33 -6.53 -3.30 3.99
C TYR A 33 -8.05 -3.14 3.94
N THR A 34 -8.69 -2.93 5.09
CA THR A 34 -10.13 -2.64 5.14
C THR A 34 -10.44 -1.33 4.41
N MET A 35 -9.67 -0.29 4.67
CA MET A 35 -9.84 1.00 4.00
C MET A 35 -9.60 0.90 2.49
N MET A 36 -8.59 0.13 2.08
CA MET A 36 -8.31 -0.15 0.68
C MET A 36 -9.48 -0.85 -0.02
N ALA A 37 -10.04 -1.85 0.63
CA ALA A 37 -11.17 -2.60 0.09
C ALA A 37 -12.40 -1.72 -0.08
N VAL A 38 -12.69 -0.88 0.92
CA VAL A 38 -13.81 0.07 0.85
C VAL A 38 -13.59 1.09 -0.26
N ALA A 39 -12.36 1.60 -0.41
CA ALA A 39 -12.02 2.55 -1.46
C ALA A 39 -12.24 1.95 -2.86
N ALA A 40 -11.75 0.72 -3.08
CA ALA A 40 -11.91 0.01 -4.34
C ALA A 40 -13.38 -0.27 -4.65
N TRP A 41 -14.15 -0.70 -3.65
CA TRP A 41 -15.58 -0.92 -3.79
C TRP A 41 -16.30 0.35 -4.22
N ARG A 42 -15.97 1.47 -3.58
CA ARG A 42 -16.61 2.74 -3.91
C ARG A 42 -16.30 3.18 -5.34
N VAL A 43 -15.08 3.01 -5.80
CA VAL A 43 -14.70 3.31 -7.19
C VAL A 43 -15.44 2.38 -8.16
N HIS A 44 -15.51 1.09 -7.83
CA HIS A 44 -16.20 0.10 -8.66
C HIS A 44 -17.69 0.43 -8.80
N VAL A 45 -18.35 0.76 -7.70
CA VAL A 45 -19.78 1.12 -7.74
C VAL A 45 -20.01 2.39 -8.57
N ARG A 46 -19.14 3.39 -8.45
CA ARG A 46 -19.25 4.61 -9.25
C ARG A 46 -18.99 4.34 -10.73
N THR A 47 -18.12 3.40 -11.05
CA THR A 47 -17.89 2.96 -12.45
C THR A 47 -19.16 2.35 -13.03
N ASP A 48 -19.79 1.43 -12.31
CA ASP A 48 -21.02 0.78 -12.75
C ASP A 48 -22.14 1.81 -12.96
N VAL A 49 -22.33 2.72 -12.02
CA VAL A 49 -23.33 3.78 -12.12
C VAL A 49 -23.02 4.70 -13.30
N GLY A 50 -21.75 5.06 -13.51
CA GLY A 50 -21.33 5.87 -14.64
C GLY A 50 -21.62 5.20 -15.98
N GLU A 51 -21.37 3.90 -16.11
CA GLU A 51 -21.67 3.15 -17.30
C GLU A 51 -23.19 3.08 -17.57
N LEU A 52 -23.98 2.84 -16.52
CA LEU A 52 -25.44 2.77 -16.63
C LEU A 52 -26.05 4.11 -17.01
N THR A 53 -25.50 5.22 -16.54
CA THR A 53 -26.03 6.56 -16.82
C THR A 53 -25.40 7.24 -18.02
N GLY A 54 -24.40 6.62 -18.65
CA GLY A 54 -23.64 7.22 -19.74
C GLY A 54 -22.79 8.41 -19.32
N ARG A 55 -22.53 8.55 -18.04
CA ARG A 55 -21.81 9.70 -17.45
C ARG A 55 -20.37 9.38 -17.07
N ILE A 56 -19.69 8.56 -17.83
CA ILE A 56 -18.28 8.35 -17.58
C ILE A 56 -17.55 9.64 -17.90
N ALA A 57 -17.08 10.32 -16.84
CA ALA A 57 -16.41 11.60 -16.99
C ALA A 57 -15.13 11.44 -17.81
N GLY A 58 -14.80 12.45 -18.59
CA GLY A 58 -13.53 12.53 -19.27
C GLY A 58 -12.37 12.53 -18.28
N GLY A 59 -11.23 11.96 -18.68
CA GLY A 59 -10.07 11.77 -17.84
C GLY A 59 -9.71 10.31 -17.75
N PRO A 60 -8.78 9.90 -16.85
CA PRO A 60 -8.45 8.50 -16.67
C PRO A 60 -9.72 7.72 -16.34
N SER A 61 -9.94 6.59 -17.04
CA SER A 61 -11.13 5.79 -16.79
C SER A 61 -11.07 5.23 -15.36
N ASN A 62 -12.26 4.95 -14.79
CA ASN A 62 -12.32 4.32 -13.48
C ASN A 62 -11.69 2.92 -13.51
N ARG A 63 -11.68 2.27 -14.67
CA ARG A 63 -10.98 1.00 -14.88
C ARG A 63 -9.49 1.17 -14.76
N THR A 64 -8.92 2.28 -15.23
CA THR A 64 -7.50 2.58 -15.05
C THR A 64 -7.18 2.73 -13.56
N ALA A 65 -8.03 3.43 -12.80
CA ALA A 65 -7.86 3.56 -11.36
C ALA A 65 -7.86 2.21 -10.66
N LEU A 66 -8.79 1.31 -11.00
CA LEU A 66 -8.85 -0.03 -10.43
C LEU A 66 -7.66 -0.90 -10.85
N THR A 67 -7.16 -0.73 -12.07
CA THR A 67 -5.96 -1.42 -12.52
C THR A 67 -4.76 -1.03 -11.67
N TRP A 68 -4.57 0.24 -11.39
CA TRP A 68 -3.50 0.72 -10.51
C TRP A 68 -3.66 0.20 -9.08
N TRP A 69 -4.90 0.07 -8.60
CA TRP A 69 -5.15 -0.52 -7.29
C TRP A 69 -4.66 -1.97 -7.22
N TRP A 70 -4.92 -2.78 -8.27
CA TRP A 70 -4.41 -4.15 -8.34
C TRP A 70 -2.89 -4.19 -8.45
N VAL A 71 -2.29 -3.28 -9.23
CA VAL A 71 -0.84 -3.20 -9.39
C VAL A 71 -0.17 -2.92 -8.03
N GLN A 72 -0.68 -1.93 -7.28
CA GLN A 72 -0.10 -1.64 -5.98
C GLN A 72 -0.28 -2.78 -4.98
N LEU A 73 -1.40 -3.50 -5.06
CA LEU A 73 -1.62 -4.65 -4.18
C LEU A 73 -0.61 -5.77 -4.48
N ALA A 74 -0.35 -6.04 -5.76
CA ALA A 74 0.66 -7.01 -6.16
C ALA A 74 2.05 -6.62 -5.68
N LEU A 75 2.42 -5.34 -5.80
CA LEU A 75 3.70 -4.83 -5.31
C LEU A 75 3.79 -4.92 -3.77
N ASN A 76 2.68 -4.66 -3.08
CA ASN A 76 2.61 -4.79 -1.63
C ASN A 76 2.88 -6.23 -1.19
N ALA A 77 2.22 -7.21 -1.85
CA ALA A 77 2.44 -8.62 -1.57
C ALA A 77 3.89 -9.03 -1.89
N ALA A 78 4.43 -8.53 -3.00
CA ALA A 78 5.82 -8.79 -3.38
C ALA A 78 6.79 -8.26 -2.33
N TRP A 79 6.55 -7.06 -1.80
CA TRP A 79 7.39 -6.50 -0.74
C TRP A 79 7.43 -7.40 0.50
N SER A 80 6.28 -7.91 0.94
CA SER A 80 6.21 -8.81 2.09
C SER A 80 7.03 -10.08 1.85
N VAL A 81 6.94 -10.66 0.66
CA VAL A 81 7.72 -11.85 0.30
C VAL A 81 9.21 -11.53 0.26
N ILE A 82 9.61 -10.44 -0.39
CA ILE A 82 11.01 -10.07 -0.54
C ILE A 82 11.64 -9.75 0.82
N PHE A 83 10.93 -8.98 1.66
CA PHE A 83 11.48 -8.53 2.94
C PHE A 83 11.51 -9.66 3.96
N PHE A 84 10.38 -10.34 4.18
CA PHE A 84 10.25 -11.28 5.30
C PHE A 84 10.59 -12.72 4.94
N TRP A 85 10.34 -13.15 3.71
CA TRP A 85 10.59 -14.52 3.30
C TRP A 85 11.95 -14.71 2.64
N LEU A 86 12.33 -13.81 1.74
CA LEU A 86 13.62 -13.87 1.05
C LEU A 86 14.73 -13.14 1.81
N HIS A 87 14.36 -12.34 2.81
CA HIS A 87 15.27 -11.52 3.62
C HIS A 87 16.16 -10.59 2.79
N ALA A 88 15.69 -10.21 1.61
CA ALA A 88 16.44 -9.34 0.68
C ALA A 88 16.07 -7.88 0.91
N ILE A 89 16.63 -7.28 1.94
CA ILE A 89 16.25 -5.94 2.42
C ILE A 89 16.46 -4.87 1.33
N GLY A 90 17.57 -4.95 0.58
CA GLY A 90 17.86 -4.00 -0.50
C GLY A 90 16.86 -4.09 -1.65
N TRP A 91 16.51 -5.31 -2.06
CA TRP A 91 15.48 -5.52 -3.09
C TRP A 91 14.10 -5.12 -2.61
N ALA A 92 13.80 -5.35 -1.31
CA ALA A 92 12.55 -4.88 -0.72
C ALA A 92 12.48 -3.37 -0.74
N LEU A 93 13.58 -2.67 -0.49
CA LEU A 93 13.63 -1.21 -0.57
C LEU A 93 13.31 -0.72 -1.98
N ALA A 94 13.85 -1.35 -3.02
CA ALA A 94 13.54 -1.02 -4.40
C ALA A 94 12.05 -1.24 -4.70
N ASP A 95 11.50 -2.37 -4.27
CA ASP A 95 10.07 -2.69 -4.47
C ASP A 95 9.17 -1.68 -3.77
N ILE A 96 9.46 -1.33 -2.51
CA ILE A 96 8.60 -0.41 -1.74
C ILE A 96 8.66 1.01 -2.30
N ALA A 97 9.78 1.41 -2.89
CA ALA A 97 9.87 2.71 -3.56
C ALA A 97 8.94 2.77 -4.78
N VAL A 98 8.93 1.71 -5.60
CA VAL A 98 8.00 1.59 -6.73
C VAL A 98 6.56 1.49 -6.23
N LEU A 99 6.33 0.72 -5.17
CA LEU A 99 5.02 0.61 -4.53
C LEU A 99 4.50 1.98 -4.08
N LEU A 100 5.36 2.78 -3.45
CA LEU A 100 4.97 4.11 -2.99
C LEU A 100 4.49 4.98 -4.14
N LEU A 101 5.18 4.94 -5.29
CA LEU A 101 4.76 5.66 -6.48
C LEU A 101 3.42 5.12 -7.02
N ALA A 102 3.25 3.81 -7.02
CA ALA A 102 1.99 3.19 -7.47
C ALA A 102 0.82 3.57 -6.57
N ILE A 103 1.04 3.63 -5.24
CA ILE A 103 0.01 4.06 -4.29
C ILE A 103 -0.33 5.53 -4.50
N ALA A 104 0.66 6.38 -4.72
CA ALA A 104 0.43 7.80 -4.99
C ALA A 104 -0.43 7.98 -6.23
N MET A 105 -0.12 7.25 -7.30
CA MET A 105 -0.92 7.28 -8.53
C MET A 105 -2.35 6.77 -8.28
N THR A 106 -2.50 5.66 -7.57
CA THR A 106 -3.80 5.09 -7.24
C THR A 106 -4.64 6.07 -6.42
N THR A 107 -4.02 6.69 -5.41
CA THR A 107 -4.68 7.69 -4.56
C THR A 107 -5.16 8.88 -5.37
N TYR A 108 -4.33 9.37 -6.28
CA TYR A 108 -4.70 10.48 -7.16
C TYR A 108 -5.89 10.10 -8.06
N LEU A 109 -5.84 8.94 -8.70
CA LEU A 109 -6.91 8.49 -9.58
C LEU A 109 -8.21 8.23 -8.82
N PHE A 110 -8.12 7.66 -7.62
CA PHE A 110 -9.30 7.44 -6.77
C PHE A 110 -9.90 8.76 -6.31
N TRP A 111 -9.06 9.73 -5.96
CA TRP A 111 -9.52 11.06 -5.57
C TRP A 111 -10.34 11.73 -6.69
N ARG A 112 -9.95 11.52 -7.93
CA ARG A 112 -10.67 12.07 -9.09
C ARG A 112 -12.05 11.41 -9.29
N VAL A 113 -12.20 10.15 -8.89
CA VAL A 113 -13.46 9.42 -8.97
C VAL A 113 -14.35 9.78 -7.78
N SER A 114 -13.78 9.77 -6.58
CA SER A 114 -14.47 10.04 -5.33
C SER A 114 -13.46 10.54 -4.32
N ARG A 115 -13.72 11.72 -3.75
CA ARG A 115 -12.82 12.27 -2.71
C ARG A 115 -12.72 11.34 -1.51
N LEU A 116 -13.83 10.68 -1.15
CA LEU A 116 -13.79 9.72 -0.04
C LEU A 116 -12.90 8.52 -0.35
N ALA A 117 -12.99 7.98 -1.56
CA ALA A 117 -12.14 6.85 -1.96
C ALA A 117 -10.65 7.24 -1.93
N GLY A 118 -10.31 8.41 -2.44
CA GLY A 118 -8.94 8.92 -2.36
C GLY A 118 -8.50 9.16 -0.93
N ALA A 119 -9.35 9.76 -0.11
CA ALA A 119 -9.06 10.03 1.30
C ALA A 119 -8.82 8.76 2.09
N LEU A 120 -9.52 7.67 1.77
CA LEU A 120 -9.31 6.37 2.43
C LEU A 120 -7.93 5.77 2.13
N LEU A 121 -7.30 6.15 1.02
CA LEU A 121 -5.96 5.70 0.67
C LEU A 121 -4.84 6.57 1.24
N VAL A 122 -5.14 7.78 1.71
CA VAL A 122 -4.13 8.69 2.26
C VAL A 122 -3.42 8.11 3.47
N PRO A 123 -4.10 7.53 4.48
CA PRO A 123 -3.40 6.88 5.59
C PRO A 123 -2.49 5.74 5.14
N TYR A 124 -2.91 4.98 4.13
CA TYR A 124 -2.10 3.91 3.56
C TYR A 124 -0.86 4.48 2.90
N LEU A 125 -1.00 5.54 2.10
CA LEU A 125 0.13 6.22 1.46
C LEU A 125 1.12 6.72 2.51
N ALA A 126 0.63 7.34 3.58
CA ALA A 126 1.46 7.83 4.67
C ALA A 126 2.20 6.68 5.39
N TRP A 127 1.50 5.58 5.65
CA TRP A 127 2.10 4.42 6.32
C TRP A 127 3.19 3.78 5.46
N VAL A 128 2.96 3.63 4.15
CA VAL A 128 3.96 3.06 3.24
C VAL A 128 5.14 4.02 3.08
N GLY A 129 4.91 5.32 3.10
CA GLY A 129 5.99 6.32 3.16
C GLY A 129 6.86 6.14 4.39
N PHE A 130 6.24 5.95 5.54
CA PHE A 130 6.94 5.64 6.79
C PHE A 130 7.68 4.30 6.70
N ALA A 131 7.03 3.27 6.14
CA ALA A 131 7.64 1.95 5.97
C ALA A 131 8.83 2.01 5.02
N THR A 132 8.79 2.88 4.00
CA THR A 132 9.93 3.10 3.11
C THR A 132 11.12 3.66 3.86
N ALA A 133 10.89 4.66 4.71
CA ALA A 133 11.94 5.22 5.56
C ALA A 133 12.49 4.18 6.53
N LEU A 134 11.62 3.38 7.12
CA LEU A 134 11.99 2.30 8.03
C LEU A 134 12.83 1.23 7.32
N ASN A 135 12.41 0.81 6.12
CA ASN A 135 13.14 -0.15 5.32
C ASN A 135 14.53 0.38 4.95
N PHE A 136 14.61 1.64 4.56
CA PHE A 136 15.89 2.28 4.25
C PHE A 136 16.81 2.30 5.48
N GLY A 137 16.27 2.66 6.65
CA GLY A 137 17.02 2.66 7.90
C GLY A 137 17.54 1.28 8.27
N ILE A 138 16.70 0.25 8.15
CA ILE A 138 17.10 -1.13 8.42
C ILE A 138 18.18 -1.58 7.43
N TRP A 139 18.02 -1.25 6.15
CA TRP A 139 19.02 -1.59 5.13
C TRP A 139 20.38 -0.96 5.43
N ARG A 140 20.39 0.29 5.87
CA ARG A 140 21.65 0.98 6.21
C ARG A 140 22.33 0.42 7.46
N LEU A 141 21.55 -0.10 8.42
CA LEU A 141 22.07 -0.62 9.69
C LEU A 141 22.48 -2.10 9.60
N ASN A 142 22.12 -2.77 8.55
CA ASN A 142 22.43 -4.19 8.33
C ASN A 142 23.13 -4.37 6.98
#